data_16991ddfbebd3c5130801a424761e966
#
_entry.id   16991ddfbebd3c5130801a424761e966
#
_cell.length_a   1.000
_cell.length_b   1.000
_cell.length_c   1.000
_cell.angle_alpha   90.00
_cell.angle_beta   90.00
_cell.angle_gamma   90.00
#
_symmetry.space_group_name_H-M   'P 1'
#
loop_
_entity.id
_entity.type
_entity.pdbx_description
1 polymer ?
#
loop_
_entity_poly.entity_id
_entity_poly.type
_entity_poly.pdbx_seq_one_letter_code
_entity_poly.pdbx_strand_id
1 'polypeptide(L)'
;MNIQWYPGHMTKAKRMMQEDIKLIDLVIELVDARLPLSSRNPDIDELGKNKARLILLNKHDLADEKINDAWVEYFKNKGIHAVKINAKNGSGLKSIQGVINEACKEKIERDRKRGILNRPIRAMVVGIPNVGKSTFINAYAGRNCAKTGNMPGVTKGKQWIRLNKNVELLDTPGILWPKFSDEQVGVRLALVGSINDQIINMTELSYELIKFMRGNYSGRLAERYSVDENKELHEVLSDIAIARACLKKGGEPDEEKAIKLLFDDFRSGKLGRVSLERPEQA
;
A
#
# COMPACT_ATOMS: atom_id res chain seq x y z
N MET A 1 8.02 8.09 -18.30
CA MET A 1 8.99 7.54 -17.34
C MET A 1 8.84 6.02 -17.30
N ASN A 2 9.80 5.26 -17.81
CA ASN A 2 9.71 3.80 -17.87
C ASN A 2 10.32 3.22 -16.58
N ILE A 3 9.47 2.82 -15.62
CA ILE A 3 9.90 2.23 -14.36
C ILE A 3 9.75 0.72 -14.46
N GLN A 4 10.85 0.02 -14.73
CA GLN A 4 10.93 -1.44 -14.70
C GLN A 4 11.82 -1.86 -13.54
N TRP A 5 11.25 -2.45 -12.51
CA TRP A 5 12.00 -2.96 -11.37
C TRP A 5 11.53 -4.36 -11.00
N TYR A 6 12.39 -5.35 -11.27
CA TYR A 6 12.12 -6.74 -10.96
C TYR A 6 13.35 -7.46 -10.42
N PRO A 7 13.52 -7.58 -9.11
CA PRO A 7 14.57 -8.41 -8.52
C PRO A 7 14.29 -9.90 -8.76
N GLY A 8 15.32 -10.67 -9.17
CA GLY A 8 15.20 -12.11 -9.48
C GLY A 8 14.61 -12.98 -8.36
N HIS A 9 14.67 -12.53 -7.09
CA HIS A 9 14.05 -13.23 -5.97
C HIS A 9 12.51 -13.20 -5.98
N MET A 10 11.88 -12.34 -6.79
CA MET A 10 10.41 -12.26 -6.87
C MET A 10 9.77 -13.41 -7.64
N THR A 11 10.46 -14.00 -8.61
CA THR A 11 9.99 -15.24 -9.27
C THR A 11 9.86 -16.38 -8.26
N LYS A 12 10.85 -16.51 -7.37
CA LYS A 12 10.81 -17.48 -6.28
C LYS A 12 9.65 -17.23 -5.32
N ALA A 13 9.41 -15.96 -4.99
CA ALA A 13 8.33 -15.57 -4.09
C ALA A 13 6.95 -15.84 -4.69
N LYS A 14 6.74 -15.61 -6.00
CA LYS A 14 5.50 -15.98 -6.71
C LYS A 14 5.24 -17.48 -6.65
N ARG A 15 6.27 -18.30 -6.92
CA ARG A 15 6.18 -19.76 -6.84
C ARG A 15 5.83 -20.26 -5.44
N MET A 16 6.46 -19.67 -4.42
CA MET A 16 6.12 -19.96 -3.01
C MET A 16 4.67 -19.60 -2.70
N MET A 17 4.19 -18.45 -3.17
CA MET A 17 2.79 -18.04 -2.99
C MET A 17 1.81 -19.03 -3.62
N GLN A 18 2.10 -19.54 -4.83
CA GLN A 18 1.28 -20.56 -5.50
C GLN A 18 1.18 -21.87 -4.70
N GLU A 19 2.23 -22.24 -3.98
CA GLU A 19 2.23 -23.40 -3.09
C GLU A 19 1.48 -23.10 -1.78
N ASP A 20 1.67 -21.91 -1.24
CA ASP A 20 1.16 -21.52 0.08
C ASP A 20 -0.35 -21.26 0.04
N ILE A 21 -0.87 -20.74 -1.08
CA ILE A 21 -2.30 -20.44 -1.22
C ILE A 21 -3.19 -21.67 -1.07
N LYS A 22 -2.63 -22.86 -1.33
CA LYS A 22 -3.35 -24.14 -1.13
C LYS A 22 -3.62 -24.43 0.35
N LEU A 23 -2.80 -23.90 1.25
CA LEU A 23 -2.84 -24.16 2.69
C LEU A 23 -3.75 -23.20 3.47
N ILE A 24 -4.24 -22.14 2.82
CA ILE A 24 -4.98 -21.06 3.46
C ILE A 24 -6.47 -21.08 3.14
N ASP A 25 -7.25 -20.46 3.98
CA ASP A 25 -8.69 -20.26 3.86
C ASP A 25 -9.01 -18.85 3.37
N LEU A 26 -8.19 -17.85 3.73
CA LEU A 26 -8.41 -16.42 3.50
C LEU A 26 -7.15 -15.74 2.94
N VAL A 27 -7.32 -14.93 1.88
CA VAL A 27 -6.31 -13.97 1.42
C VAL A 27 -6.66 -12.59 1.95
N ILE A 28 -5.75 -11.98 2.68
CA ILE A 28 -5.82 -10.59 3.12
C ILE A 28 -4.89 -9.76 2.24
N GLU A 29 -5.47 -8.92 1.38
CA GLU A 29 -4.71 -8.01 0.54
C GLU A 29 -4.54 -6.68 1.26
N LEU A 30 -3.32 -6.33 1.62
CA LEU A 30 -3.00 -5.01 2.18
C LEU A 30 -2.60 -4.08 1.05
N VAL A 31 -3.40 -3.03 0.82
CA VAL A 31 -3.20 -2.03 -0.23
C VAL A 31 -3.02 -0.64 0.38
N ASP A 32 -2.35 0.26 -0.33
CA ASP A 32 -2.27 1.67 0.07
C ASP A 32 -3.57 2.37 -0.38
N ALA A 33 -4.28 2.97 0.55
CA ALA A 33 -5.58 3.60 0.30
C ALA A 33 -5.52 4.76 -0.70
N ARG A 34 -4.34 5.33 -0.98
CA ARG A 34 -4.15 6.37 -1.98
C ARG A 34 -4.21 5.86 -3.42
N LEU A 35 -3.91 4.55 -3.63
CA LEU A 35 -3.83 3.91 -4.94
C LEU A 35 -4.22 2.41 -4.84
N PRO A 36 -5.49 2.09 -4.54
CA PRO A 36 -5.90 0.73 -4.21
C PRO A 36 -5.67 -0.27 -5.33
N LEU A 37 -5.88 0.09 -6.60
CA LEU A 37 -5.64 -0.84 -7.72
C LEU A 37 -4.17 -1.01 -8.04
N SER A 38 -3.42 0.09 -8.18
CA SER A 38 -1.97 0.03 -8.47
C SER A 38 -1.19 -0.67 -7.35
N SER A 39 -1.71 -0.74 -6.13
CA SER A 39 -1.06 -1.46 -5.02
C SER A 39 -1.52 -2.91 -4.85
N ARG A 40 -2.46 -3.40 -5.67
CA ARG A 40 -2.86 -4.81 -5.73
C ARG A 40 -1.95 -5.60 -6.67
N ASN A 41 -1.65 -6.83 -6.30
CA ASN A 41 -1.00 -7.77 -7.21
C ASN A 41 -2.08 -8.47 -8.08
N PRO A 42 -2.09 -8.28 -9.41
CA PRO A 42 -3.10 -8.86 -10.29
C PRO A 42 -3.13 -10.40 -10.27
N ASP A 43 -2.00 -11.05 -9.99
CA ASP A 43 -1.94 -12.52 -9.86
C ASP A 43 -2.84 -13.07 -8.75
N ILE A 44 -3.18 -12.25 -7.75
CA ILE A 44 -4.03 -12.68 -6.62
C ILE A 44 -5.47 -12.95 -7.06
N ASP A 45 -5.96 -12.28 -8.09
CA ASP A 45 -7.32 -12.51 -8.59
C ASP A 45 -7.48 -13.94 -9.13
N GLU A 46 -6.45 -14.46 -9.79
CA GLU A 46 -6.43 -15.84 -10.29
C GLU A 46 -6.10 -16.84 -9.18
N LEU A 47 -5.03 -16.60 -8.43
CA LEU A 47 -4.55 -17.51 -7.39
C LEU A 47 -5.55 -17.67 -6.23
N GLY A 48 -6.25 -16.59 -5.87
CA GLY A 48 -7.22 -16.52 -4.77
C GLY A 48 -8.66 -16.83 -5.15
N LYS A 49 -8.95 -17.25 -6.40
CA LYS A 49 -10.31 -17.40 -6.95
C LYS A 49 -11.26 -18.24 -6.07
N ASN A 50 -10.75 -19.26 -5.39
CA ASN A 50 -11.55 -20.16 -4.54
C ASN A 50 -11.30 -19.95 -3.03
N LYS A 51 -10.79 -18.78 -2.65
CA LYS A 51 -10.51 -18.42 -1.25
C LYS A 51 -11.37 -17.24 -0.84
N ALA A 52 -11.68 -17.17 0.45
CA ALA A 52 -12.23 -15.94 0.99
C ALA A 52 -11.21 -14.79 0.80
N ARG A 53 -11.72 -13.58 0.55
CA ARG A 53 -10.87 -12.41 0.26
C ARG A 53 -11.28 -11.22 1.11
N LEU A 54 -10.26 -10.53 1.62
CA LEU A 54 -10.41 -9.30 2.39
C LEU A 54 -9.36 -8.29 1.92
N ILE A 55 -9.79 -7.11 1.54
CA ILE A 55 -8.90 -5.99 1.21
C ILE A 55 -8.83 -5.05 2.42
N LEU A 56 -7.63 -4.70 2.83
CA LEU A 56 -7.37 -3.70 3.86
C LEU A 56 -6.78 -2.46 3.21
N LEU A 57 -7.58 -1.37 3.13
CA LEU A 57 -7.17 -0.06 2.66
C LEU A 57 -6.34 0.61 3.76
N ASN A 58 -5.04 0.35 3.77
CA ASN A 58 -4.13 0.88 4.80
C ASN A 58 -3.73 2.33 4.51
N LYS A 59 -3.34 3.07 5.54
CA LYS A 59 -3.02 4.49 5.47
C LYS A 59 -4.20 5.34 4.96
N HIS A 60 -5.43 4.93 5.32
CA HIS A 60 -6.65 5.64 4.88
C HIS A 60 -6.67 7.11 5.32
N ASP A 61 -5.93 7.44 6.36
CA ASP A 61 -5.73 8.78 6.87
C ASP A 61 -4.94 9.70 5.91
N LEU A 62 -4.19 9.14 4.97
CA LEU A 62 -3.45 9.87 3.93
C LEU A 62 -4.24 10.04 2.63
N ALA A 63 -5.35 9.32 2.46
CA ALA A 63 -6.21 9.36 1.29
C ALA A 63 -7.49 10.18 1.54
N ASP A 64 -8.11 10.66 0.46
CA ASP A 64 -9.39 11.37 0.54
C ASP A 64 -10.49 10.44 1.10
N GLU A 65 -11.24 10.93 2.09
CA GLU A 65 -12.24 10.13 2.81
C GLU A 65 -13.37 9.66 1.88
N LYS A 66 -13.88 10.55 1.02
CA LYS A 66 -14.96 10.22 0.09
C LYS A 66 -14.52 9.19 -0.95
N ILE A 67 -13.25 9.30 -1.40
CA ILE A 67 -12.68 8.35 -2.35
C ILE A 67 -12.43 7.00 -1.67
N ASN A 68 -12.01 6.99 -0.40
CA ASN A 68 -11.89 5.76 0.38
C ASN A 68 -13.23 5.03 0.50
N ASP A 69 -14.34 5.75 0.77
CA ASP A 69 -15.68 5.17 0.85
C ASP A 69 -16.13 4.59 -0.49
N ALA A 70 -15.85 5.30 -1.58
CA ALA A 70 -16.13 4.83 -2.94
C ALA A 70 -15.34 3.55 -3.28
N TRP A 71 -14.09 3.42 -2.83
CA TRP A 71 -13.31 2.20 -2.99
C TRP A 71 -13.86 1.01 -2.19
N VAL A 72 -14.33 1.25 -0.97
CA VAL A 72 -14.99 0.19 -0.17
C VAL A 72 -16.22 -0.34 -0.91
N GLU A 73 -17.06 0.54 -1.45
CA GLU A 73 -18.24 0.14 -2.21
C GLU A 73 -17.88 -0.56 -3.53
N TYR A 74 -16.85 -0.07 -4.23
CA TYR A 74 -16.34 -0.71 -5.45
C TYR A 74 -15.95 -2.18 -5.21
N PHE A 75 -15.18 -2.47 -4.15
CA PHE A 75 -14.78 -3.83 -3.84
C PHE A 75 -15.95 -4.68 -3.38
N LYS A 76 -16.87 -4.12 -2.61
CA LYS A 76 -18.10 -4.79 -2.19
C LYS A 76 -18.97 -5.22 -3.37
N ASN A 77 -19.10 -4.35 -4.39
CA ASN A 77 -19.82 -4.67 -5.63
C ASN A 77 -19.14 -5.78 -6.45
N LYS A 78 -17.83 -5.98 -6.26
CA LYS A 78 -17.08 -7.13 -6.80
C LYS A 78 -17.12 -8.37 -5.89
N GLY A 79 -17.91 -8.36 -4.82
CA GLY A 79 -18.02 -9.48 -3.89
C GLY A 79 -16.81 -9.65 -2.97
N ILE A 80 -15.98 -8.61 -2.81
CA ILE A 80 -14.79 -8.64 -1.97
C ILE A 80 -15.00 -7.71 -0.78
N HIS A 81 -14.84 -8.23 0.44
CA HIS A 81 -14.90 -7.40 1.64
C HIS A 81 -13.73 -6.42 1.68
N ALA A 82 -13.99 -5.17 2.07
CA ALA A 82 -12.96 -4.13 2.20
C ALA A 82 -13.12 -3.34 3.50
N VAL A 83 -12.00 -3.03 4.15
CA VAL A 83 -11.96 -2.27 5.42
C VAL A 83 -10.90 -1.18 5.35
N LYS A 84 -11.27 0.03 5.75
CA LYS A 84 -10.31 1.14 5.93
C LYS A 84 -9.55 0.95 7.24
N ILE A 85 -8.22 0.96 7.18
CA ILE A 85 -7.38 0.83 8.36
C ILE A 85 -6.22 1.83 8.37
N ASN A 86 -5.73 2.14 9.55
CA ASN A 86 -4.40 2.70 9.76
C ASN A 86 -3.64 1.77 10.72
N ALA A 87 -2.75 0.96 10.17
CA ALA A 87 -1.99 -0.01 10.94
C ALA A 87 -1.03 0.64 11.97
N LYS A 88 -0.65 1.92 11.78
CA LYS A 88 0.26 2.63 12.66
C LYS A 88 -0.42 3.08 13.96
N ASN A 89 -1.67 3.57 13.89
CA ASN A 89 -2.43 4.05 15.04
C ASN A 89 -3.53 3.11 15.53
N GLY A 90 -3.75 1.99 14.82
CA GLY A 90 -4.73 0.96 15.17
C GLY A 90 -6.17 1.24 14.72
N SER A 91 -6.43 2.34 14.01
CA SER A 91 -7.76 2.65 13.47
C SER A 91 -8.24 1.53 12.55
N GLY A 92 -9.52 1.14 12.68
CA GLY A 92 -10.15 0.10 11.87
C GLY A 92 -9.80 -1.34 12.25
N LEU A 93 -8.77 -1.61 13.05
CA LEU A 93 -8.33 -2.99 13.36
C LEU A 93 -9.38 -3.81 14.12
N LYS A 94 -10.21 -3.17 14.96
CA LYS A 94 -11.22 -3.85 15.77
C LYS A 94 -12.33 -4.49 14.93
N SER A 95 -12.65 -3.93 13.76
CA SER A 95 -13.68 -4.44 12.87
C SER A 95 -13.23 -5.67 12.06
N ILE A 96 -11.93 -5.88 11.89
CA ILE A 96 -11.36 -6.91 11.01
C ILE A 96 -11.86 -8.31 11.38
N GLN A 97 -11.94 -8.65 12.68
CA GLN A 97 -12.37 -9.99 13.10
C GLN A 97 -13.81 -10.30 12.67
N GLY A 98 -14.70 -9.31 12.76
CA GLY A 98 -16.10 -9.45 12.29
C GLY A 98 -16.16 -9.72 10.78
N VAL A 99 -15.38 -8.95 10.02
CA VAL A 99 -15.32 -9.08 8.55
C VAL A 99 -14.67 -10.40 8.13
N ILE A 100 -13.64 -10.89 8.83
CA ILE A 100 -13.07 -12.23 8.60
C ILE A 100 -14.12 -13.32 8.80
N ASN A 101 -14.91 -13.22 9.87
CA ASN A 101 -15.96 -14.21 10.15
C ASN A 101 -17.04 -14.22 9.06
N GLU A 102 -17.39 -13.05 8.52
CA GLU A 102 -18.33 -12.91 7.43
C GLU A 102 -17.76 -13.46 6.11
N ALA A 103 -16.54 -13.05 5.74
CA ALA A 103 -15.86 -13.53 4.54
C ALA A 103 -15.64 -15.04 4.53
N CYS A 104 -15.43 -15.64 5.71
CA CYS A 104 -15.21 -17.07 5.87
C CYS A 104 -16.45 -17.86 6.32
N LYS A 105 -17.65 -17.26 6.29
CA LYS A 105 -18.88 -17.84 6.83
C LYS A 105 -19.16 -19.25 6.31
N GLU A 106 -19.13 -19.46 5.00
CA GLU A 106 -19.34 -20.76 4.37
C GLU A 106 -18.33 -21.82 4.84
N LYS A 107 -17.06 -21.42 4.99
CA LYS A 107 -16.00 -22.29 5.49
C LYS A 107 -16.26 -22.68 6.95
N ILE A 108 -16.61 -21.73 7.79
CA ILE A 108 -16.90 -21.94 9.21
C ILE A 108 -18.11 -22.89 9.36
N GLU A 109 -19.17 -22.66 8.60
CA GLU A 109 -20.38 -23.51 8.62
C GLU A 109 -20.08 -24.94 8.15
N ARG A 110 -19.29 -25.10 7.08
CA ARG A 110 -18.86 -26.41 6.59
C ARG A 110 -18.04 -27.18 7.63
N ASP A 111 -17.12 -26.50 8.31
CA ASP A 111 -16.30 -27.12 9.35
C ASP A 111 -17.19 -27.55 10.55
N ARG A 112 -18.13 -26.70 10.97
CA ARG A 112 -19.12 -27.03 12.02
C ARG A 112 -19.95 -28.27 11.67
N LYS A 113 -20.45 -28.38 10.45
CA LYS A 113 -21.18 -29.55 9.97
C LYS A 113 -20.35 -30.84 10.01
N ARG A 114 -19.03 -30.73 9.93
CA ARG A 114 -18.07 -31.85 10.05
C ARG A 114 -17.64 -32.12 11.50
N GLY A 115 -18.21 -31.44 12.49
CA GLY A 115 -17.84 -31.57 13.89
C GLY A 115 -16.50 -30.88 14.26
N ILE A 116 -15.93 -30.08 13.35
CA ILE A 116 -14.69 -29.35 13.61
C ILE A 116 -15.07 -28.01 14.25
N LEU A 117 -14.92 -27.97 15.56
CA LEU A 117 -15.16 -26.78 16.36
C LEU A 117 -13.83 -26.08 16.63
N ASN A 118 -13.79 -24.74 16.57
CA ASN A 118 -12.64 -23.91 16.97
C ASN A 118 -11.36 -24.05 16.12
N ARG A 119 -11.45 -24.47 14.85
CA ARG A 119 -10.31 -24.40 13.95
C ARG A 119 -10.02 -22.94 13.58
N PRO A 120 -8.82 -22.42 13.81
CA PRO A 120 -8.44 -21.08 13.37
C PRO A 120 -8.53 -20.94 11.83
N ILE A 121 -8.96 -19.79 11.36
CA ILE A 121 -8.89 -19.42 9.96
C ILE A 121 -7.42 -19.23 9.61
N ARG A 122 -6.96 -19.94 8.61
CA ARG A 122 -5.62 -19.80 8.05
C ARG A 122 -5.62 -18.72 7.00
N ALA A 123 -4.92 -17.62 7.26
CA ALA A 123 -4.84 -16.48 6.38
C ALA A 123 -3.44 -16.29 5.83
N MET A 124 -3.35 -15.67 4.64
CA MET A 124 -2.12 -15.15 4.06
C MET A 124 -2.28 -13.66 3.85
N VAL A 125 -1.31 -12.85 4.31
CA VAL A 125 -1.29 -11.42 4.04
C VAL A 125 -0.36 -11.15 2.87
N VAL A 126 -0.91 -10.57 1.81
CA VAL A 126 -0.17 -10.16 0.62
C VAL A 126 -0.21 -8.64 0.48
N GLY A 127 0.76 -8.08 -0.21
CA GLY A 127 0.81 -6.64 -0.50
C GLY A 127 2.21 -6.25 -0.97
N ILE A 128 2.27 -5.09 -1.59
CA ILE A 128 3.50 -4.50 -2.12
C ILE A 128 4.49 -4.13 -0.99
N PRO A 129 5.77 -3.89 -1.31
CA PRO A 129 6.72 -3.33 -0.35
C PRO A 129 6.21 -2.00 0.22
N ASN A 130 6.56 -1.72 1.48
CA ASN A 130 6.25 -0.47 2.19
C ASN A 130 4.76 -0.13 2.35
N VAL A 131 3.85 -1.05 2.00
CA VAL A 131 2.40 -0.88 2.25
C VAL A 131 2.02 -0.98 3.72
N GLY A 132 2.92 -1.51 4.58
CA GLY A 132 2.73 -1.62 6.02
C GLY A 132 2.34 -3.00 6.53
N LYS A 133 2.68 -4.10 5.80
CA LYS A 133 2.35 -5.48 6.21
C LYS A 133 2.83 -5.83 7.61
N SER A 134 4.12 -5.68 7.90
CA SER A 134 4.67 -6.00 9.21
C SER A 134 4.08 -5.14 10.32
N THR A 135 3.79 -3.87 10.03
CA THR A 135 3.09 -2.96 10.95
C THR A 135 1.69 -3.47 11.25
N PHE A 136 0.93 -3.86 10.22
CA PHE A 136 -0.40 -4.44 10.37
C PHE A 136 -0.37 -5.75 11.18
N ILE A 137 0.53 -6.66 10.84
CA ILE A 137 0.65 -7.96 11.53
C ILE A 137 0.93 -7.75 13.03
N ASN A 138 1.88 -6.87 13.36
CA ASN A 138 2.23 -6.58 14.75
C ASN A 138 1.08 -5.87 15.50
N ALA A 139 0.44 -4.88 14.88
CA ALA A 139 -0.67 -4.15 15.47
C ALA A 139 -1.90 -5.05 15.69
N TYR A 140 -2.23 -5.91 14.74
CA TYR A 140 -3.36 -6.82 14.85
C TYR A 140 -3.11 -7.97 15.84
N ALA A 141 -1.87 -8.45 15.92
CA ALA A 141 -1.46 -9.46 16.92
C ALA A 141 -1.28 -8.88 18.34
N GLY A 142 -1.22 -7.55 18.49
CA GLY A 142 -0.94 -6.87 19.77
C GLY A 142 0.47 -7.14 20.32
N ARG A 143 1.40 -7.61 19.48
CA ARG A 143 2.79 -7.94 19.85
C ARG A 143 3.71 -7.91 18.64
N ASN A 144 5.02 -7.76 18.88
CA ASN A 144 6.03 -7.81 17.82
C ASN A 144 6.30 -9.27 17.41
N CYS A 145 5.59 -9.75 16.40
CA CYS A 145 5.73 -11.10 15.84
C CYS A 145 6.27 -11.13 14.41
N ALA A 146 6.20 -10.01 13.68
CA ALA A 146 6.80 -9.84 12.37
C ALA A 146 7.94 -8.82 12.43
N LYS A 147 9.07 -9.12 11.76
CA LYS A 147 10.18 -8.17 11.68
C LYS A 147 9.78 -7.00 10.80
N THR A 148 9.83 -5.79 11.37
CA THR A 148 9.67 -4.55 10.63
C THR A 148 11.01 -4.14 10.05
N GLY A 149 11.11 -4.00 8.72
CA GLY A 149 12.32 -3.53 8.06
C GLY A 149 12.08 -3.29 6.58
N ASN A 150 12.74 -2.27 6.05
CA ASN A 150 12.64 -1.89 4.62
C ASN A 150 13.49 -2.78 3.70
N MET A 151 13.97 -3.94 4.16
CA MET A 151 14.81 -4.84 3.36
C MET A 151 13.99 -6.00 2.77
N PRO A 152 14.04 -6.21 1.45
CA PRO A 152 13.50 -7.40 0.81
C PRO A 152 14.23 -8.65 1.31
N GLY A 153 13.51 -9.75 1.57
CA GLY A 153 14.10 -11.06 1.87
C GLY A 153 14.38 -11.38 3.33
N VAL A 154 13.78 -10.65 4.28
CA VAL A 154 13.99 -10.86 5.74
C VAL A 154 13.36 -12.17 6.24
N THR A 155 12.32 -12.68 5.58
CA THR A 155 11.63 -13.91 5.98
C THR A 155 12.29 -15.15 5.35
N LYS A 156 13.01 -15.93 6.16
CA LYS A 156 13.65 -17.19 5.76
C LYS A 156 12.77 -18.38 6.20
N GLY A 157 11.84 -18.82 5.34
CA GLY A 157 11.04 -20.02 5.57
C GLY A 157 9.57 -19.74 5.92
N LYS A 158 8.71 -20.78 5.83
CA LYS A 158 7.28 -20.73 6.16
C LYS A 158 7.10 -20.68 7.66
N GLN A 159 6.54 -19.61 8.19
CA GLN A 159 6.24 -19.50 9.61
C GLN A 159 4.75 -19.17 9.80
N TRP A 160 4.07 -19.99 10.63
CA TRP A 160 2.73 -19.68 11.08
C TRP A 160 2.79 -18.75 12.30
N ILE A 161 2.15 -17.62 12.20
CA ILE A 161 2.02 -16.63 13.27
C ILE A 161 0.59 -16.69 13.78
N ARG A 162 0.39 -17.08 15.03
CA ARG A 162 -0.93 -17.01 15.67
C ARG A 162 -1.22 -15.56 16.03
N LEU A 163 -2.13 -14.92 15.29
CA LEU A 163 -2.52 -13.53 15.52
C LEU A 163 -3.45 -13.42 16.74
N ASN A 164 -4.44 -14.33 16.82
CA ASN A 164 -5.33 -14.47 17.95
C ASN A 164 -5.87 -15.92 18.00
N LYS A 165 -6.85 -16.21 18.88
CA LYS A 165 -7.41 -17.56 18.98
C LYS A 165 -8.13 -18.05 17.72
N ASN A 166 -8.55 -17.16 16.85
CA ASN A 166 -9.39 -17.45 15.69
C ASN A 166 -8.65 -17.35 14.34
N VAL A 167 -7.43 -16.77 14.29
CA VAL A 167 -6.70 -16.51 13.05
C VAL A 167 -5.23 -16.88 13.20
N GLU A 168 -4.77 -17.73 12.30
CA GLU A 168 -3.36 -18.04 12.06
C GLU A 168 -2.93 -17.45 10.72
N LEU A 169 -1.79 -16.76 10.70
CA LEU A 169 -1.25 -16.11 9.54
C LEU A 169 -0.01 -16.85 9.03
N LEU A 170 0.03 -17.10 7.73
CA LEU A 170 1.27 -17.46 7.06
C LEU A 170 2.04 -16.18 6.70
N ASP A 171 3.22 -16.03 7.30
CA ASP A 171 4.08 -14.88 7.01
C ASP A 171 4.66 -14.99 5.59
N THR A 172 4.37 -14.00 4.76
CA THR A 172 4.81 -13.94 3.36
C THR A 172 5.59 -12.65 3.08
N PRO A 173 6.67 -12.72 2.27
CA PRO A 173 7.40 -11.52 1.88
C PRO A 173 6.52 -10.57 1.06
N GLY A 174 6.85 -9.27 1.07
CA GLY A 174 6.25 -8.30 0.16
C GLY A 174 6.65 -8.56 -1.28
N ILE A 175 5.69 -8.67 -2.17
CA ILE A 175 5.92 -9.02 -3.56
C ILE A 175 5.33 -7.93 -4.45
N LEU A 176 6.16 -7.40 -5.35
CA LEU A 176 5.74 -6.69 -6.55
C LEU A 176 5.70 -7.70 -7.71
N TRP A 177 4.86 -7.44 -8.71
CA TRP A 177 4.82 -8.26 -9.93
C TRP A 177 5.84 -7.76 -10.97
N PRO A 178 6.26 -8.65 -11.91
CA PRO A 178 7.45 -8.41 -12.75
C PRO A 178 7.31 -7.28 -13.76
N LYS A 179 6.11 -7.01 -14.24
CA LYS A 179 5.87 -6.02 -15.29
C LYS A 179 4.57 -5.29 -15.00
N PHE A 180 4.65 -3.99 -14.95
CA PHE A 180 3.45 -3.16 -14.88
C PHE A 180 2.85 -3.11 -16.29
N SER A 181 1.54 -3.41 -16.39
CA SER A 181 0.79 -3.32 -17.66
C SER A 181 0.64 -1.88 -18.15
N ASP A 182 0.71 -0.93 -17.21
CA ASP A 182 0.61 0.51 -17.43
C ASP A 182 1.78 1.21 -16.74
N GLU A 183 2.47 2.10 -17.45
CA GLU A 183 3.56 2.93 -16.90
C GLU A 183 3.09 3.80 -15.73
N GLN A 184 1.84 4.24 -15.74
CA GLN A 184 1.26 5.03 -14.66
C GLN A 184 1.19 4.27 -13.33
N VAL A 185 1.02 2.95 -13.36
CA VAL A 185 1.11 2.11 -12.15
C VAL A 185 2.50 2.23 -11.51
N GLY A 186 3.56 2.15 -12.32
CA GLY A 186 4.93 2.33 -11.85
C GLY A 186 5.16 3.69 -11.22
N VAL A 187 4.70 4.77 -11.87
CA VAL A 187 4.80 6.15 -11.36
C VAL A 187 4.07 6.28 -10.02
N ARG A 188 2.81 5.83 -9.92
CA ARG A 188 2.01 5.90 -8.68
C ARG A 188 2.67 5.14 -7.54
N LEU A 189 3.21 3.94 -7.79
CA LEU A 189 3.94 3.14 -6.80
C LEU A 189 5.22 3.83 -6.33
N ALA A 190 5.94 4.50 -7.23
CA ALA A 190 7.11 5.29 -6.91
C ALA A 190 6.75 6.50 -6.03
N LEU A 191 5.68 7.21 -6.37
CA LEU A 191 5.21 8.37 -5.60
C LEU A 191 5.00 8.01 -4.12
N VAL A 192 4.40 6.86 -3.81
CA VAL A 192 4.13 6.44 -2.42
C VAL A 192 5.32 5.72 -1.76
N GLY A 193 6.46 5.57 -2.45
CA GLY A 193 7.67 4.95 -1.92
C GLY A 193 7.62 3.42 -1.85
N SER A 194 6.83 2.77 -2.73
CA SER A 194 6.81 1.30 -2.84
C SER A 194 7.93 0.76 -3.71
N ILE A 195 8.57 1.61 -4.49
CA ILE A 195 9.78 1.34 -5.28
C ILE A 195 10.94 2.11 -4.63
N ASN A 196 12.15 1.54 -4.71
CA ASN A 196 13.32 2.17 -4.11
C ASN A 196 13.69 3.46 -4.88
N ASP A 197 13.74 4.59 -4.17
CA ASP A 197 14.06 5.90 -4.73
C ASP A 197 15.44 5.95 -5.40
N GLN A 198 16.40 5.09 -5.00
CA GLN A 198 17.76 5.05 -5.58
C GLN A 198 17.82 4.61 -7.05
N ILE A 199 16.77 3.96 -7.56
CA ILE A 199 16.71 3.46 -8.93
C ILE A 199 15.83 4.32 -9.84
N ILE A 200 15.31 5.42 -9.31
CA ILE A 200 14.33 6.29 -9.98
C ILE A 200 14.95 7.66 -10.23
N ASN A 201 14.64 8.27 -11.36
CA ASN A 201 14.91 9.68 -11.57
C ASN A 201 13.94 10.51 -10.70
N MET A 202 14.41 10.91 -9.52
CA MET A 202 13.60 11.63 -8.54
C MET A 202 13.18 13.02 -9.01
N THR A 203 13.95 13.65 -9.90
CA THR A 203 13.58 14.95 -10.50
C THR A 203 12.37 14.79 -11.42
N GLU A 204 12.39 13.82 -12.34
CA GLU A 204 11.23 13.54 -13.20
C GLU A 204 10.01 13.15 -12.36
N LEU A 205 10.18 12.30 -11.33
CA LEU A 205 9.10 11.89 -10.45
C LEU A 205 8.51 13.08 -9.67
N SER A 206 9.33 14.05 -9.26
CA SER A 206 8.85 15.27 -8.61
C SER A 206 7.99 16.13 -9.53
N TYR A 207 8.35 16.19 -10.81
CA TYR A 207 7.52 16.88 -11.81
C TYR A 207 6.18 16.20 -12.01
N GLU A 208 6.14 14.87 -12.03
CA GLU A 208 4.87 14.12 -12.08
C GLU A 208 4.00 14.38 -10.84
N LEU A 209 4.59 14.46 -9.65
CA LEU A 209 3.88 14.83 -8.43
C LEU A 209 3.31 16.24 -8.50
N ILE A 210 4.11 17.24 -8.92
CA ILE A 210 3.67 18.63 -9.05
C ILE A 210 2.51 18.75 -10.06
N LYS A 211 2.63 18.12 -11.25
CA LYS A 211 1.55 18.07 -12.25
C LYS A 211 0.29 17.45 -11.70
N PHE A 212 0.39 16.33 -11.00
CA PHE A 212 -0.74 15.64 -10.41
C PHE A 212 -1.42 16.53 -9.36
N MET A 213 -0.65 17.17 -8.49
CA MET A 213 -1.18 18.05 -7.44
C MET A 213 -1.89 19.26 -8.05
N ARG A 214 -1.32 19.91 -9.06
CA ARG A 214 -1.98 21.00 -9.80
C ARG A 214 -3.32 20.59 -10.39
N GLY A 215 -3.37 19.45 -11.06
CA GLY A 215 -4.57 19.01 -11.79
C GLY A 215 -5.69 18.51 -10.88
N ASN A 216 -5.36 17.92 -9.72
CA ASN A 216 -6.34 17.26 -8.87
C ASN A 216 -6.54 17.92 -7.50
N TYR A 217 -5.55 18.66 -7.02
CA TYR A 217 -5.51 19.26 -5.69
C TYR A 217 -4.91 20.67 -5.73
N SER A 218 -5.37 21.49 -6.68
CA SER A 218 -4.90 22.85 -6.88
C SER A 218 -4.93 23.69 -5.59
N GLY A 219 -3.91 24.52 -5.41
CA GLY A 219 -3.71 25.38 -4.23
C GLY A 219 -2.96 24.75 -3.08
N ARG A 220 -2.82 23.40 -3.01
CA ARG A 220 -2.17 22.75 -1.86
C ARG A 220 -0.66 22.94 -1.81
N LEU A 221 0.01 23.01 -2.97
CA LEU A 221 1.43 23.35 -3.01
C LEU A 221 1.65 24.80 -2.61
N ALA A 222 0.81 25.72 -3.12
CA ALA A 222 0.82 27.13 -2.76
C ALA A 222 0.60 27.32 -1.24
N GLU A 223 -0.40 26.66 -0.67
CA GLU A 223 -0.69 26.71 0.76
C GLU A 223 0.48 26.19 1.61
N ARG A 224 1.03 25.04 1.20
CA ARG A 224 2.11 24.38 1.97
C ARG A 224 3.44 25.10 1.90
N TYR A 225 3.82 25.62 0.72
CA TYR A 225 5.17 26.15 0.47
C TYR A 225 5.21 27.65 0.23
N SER A 226 4.05 28.32 0.09
CA SER A 226 3.94 29.74 -0.25
C SER A 226 4.58 30.06 -1.61
N VAL A 227 4.34 29.20 -2.61
CA VAL A 227 4.87 29.29 -3.97
C VAL A 227 3.74 29.43 -4.99
N ASP A 228 4.02 30.01 -6.15
CA ASP A 228 3.13 29.95 -7.29
C ASP A 228 3.28 28.61 -8.01
N GLU A 229 2.31 27.71 -7.78
CA GLU A 229 2.32 26.36 -8.34
C GLU A 229 2.11 26.30 -9.86
N ASN A 230 1.74 27.44 -10.52
CA ASN A 230 1.45 27.50 -11.96
C ASN A 230 2.68 27.83 -12.82
N LYS A 231 3.81 28.17 -12.21
CA LYS A 231 5.08 28.37 -12.90
C LYS A 231 5.57 27.09 -13.59
N GLU A 232 6.68 27.19 -14.35
CA GLU A 232 7.38 26.05 -14.90
C GLU A 232 7.83 25.11 -13.78
N LEU A 233 7.84 23.77 -14.03
CA LEU A 233 8.04 22.76 -12.99
C LEU A 233 9.37 22.90 -12.23
N HIS A 234 10.44 23.27 -12.93
CA HIS A 234 11.75 23.52 -12.34
C HIS A 234 11.75 24.79 -11.48
N GLU A 235 11.00 25.83 -11.87
CA GLU A 235 10.85 27.05 -11.08
C GLU A 235 10.08 26.78 -9.78
N VAL A 236 9.01 25.95 -9.83
CA VAL A 236 8.28 25.55 -8.62
C VAL A 236 9.19 24.83 -7.64
N LEU A 237 10.06 23.91 -8.09
CA LEU A 237 11.03 23.23 -7.22
C LEU A 237 12.05 24.22 -6.63
N SER A 238 12.55 25.13 -7.43
CA SER A 238 13.47 26.17 -6.97
C SER A 238 12.81 27.09 -5.94
N ASP A 239 11.55 27.51 -6.17
CA ASP A 239 10.79 28.30 -5.22
C ASP A 239 10.55 27.53 -3.90
N ILE A 240 10.23 26.22 -3.96
CA ILE A 240 10.13 25.37 -2.77
C ILE A 240 11.46 25.31 -2.02
N ALA A 241 12.60 25.18 -2.75
CA ALA A 241 13.92 25.16 -2.13
C ALA A 241 14.21 26.45 -1.37
N ILE A 242 13.91 27.61 -1.97
CA ILE A 242 14.10 28.92 -1.35
C ILE A 242 13.17 29.08 -0.14
N ALA A 243 11.87 28.82 -0.31
CA ALA A 243 10.86 28.98 0.74
C ALA A 243 11.11 28.09 1.97
N ARG A 244 11.79 26.96 1.79
CA ARG A 244 12.11 26.00 2.87
C ARG A 244 13.58 26.01 3.28
N ALA A 245 14.34 27.01 2.85
CA ALA A 245 15.77 27.15 3.17
C ALA A 245 16.59 25.89 2.81
N CYS A 246 16.18 25.18 1.74
CA CYS A 246 16.95 24.12 1.15
C CYS A 246 18.04 24.74 0.25
N LEU A 247 19.13 25.21 0.86
CA LEU A 247 20.18 25.94 0.16
C LEU A 247 21.51 25.18 0.19
N LYS A 248 22.31 25.35 -0.87
CA LYS A 248 23.70 24.92 -0.96
C LYS A 248 24.62 25.91 -0.25
N LYS A 249 25.89 25.54 -0.08
CA LYS A 249 26.94 26.51 0.33
C LYS A 249 27.02 27.59 -0.74
N GLY A 250 26.79 28.84 -0.36
CA GLY A 250 26.72 29.98 -1.30
C GLY A 250 25.34 30.57 -1.52
N GLY A 251 24.28 29.94 -0.93
CA GLY A 251 22.91 30.48 -0.96
C GLY A 251 22.07 30.08 -2.17
N GLU A 252 22.60 29.27 -3.07
CA GLU A 252 21.87 28.75 -4.22
C GLU A 252 20.83 27.69 -3.82
N PRO A 253 19.67 27.58 -4.51
CA PRO A 253 18.68 26.54 -4.27
C PRO A 253 19.27 25.13 -4.38
N ASP A 254 18.96 24.28 -3.41
CA ASP A 254 19.32 22.86 -3.40
C ASP A 254 18.09 22.03 -3.79
N GLU A 255 17.94 21.79 -5.08
CA GLU A 255 16.79 21.04 -5.62
C GLU A 255 16.72 19.62 -5.08
N GLU A 256 17.84 18.94 -4.82
CA GLU A 256 17.84 17.58 -4.26
C GLU A 256 17.21 17.55 -2.88
N LYS A 257 17.52 18.53 -2.02
CA LYS A 257 16.88 18.68 -0.72
C LYS A 257 15.42 19.04 -0.84
N ALA A 258 15.04 19.92 -1.81
CA ALA A 258 13.66 20.29 -2.05
C ALA A 258 12.83 19.10 -2.53
N ILE A 259 13.34 18.28 -3.45
CA ILE A 259 12.72 17.04 -3.91
C ILE A 259 12.49 16.10 -2.74
N LYS A 260 13.52 15.85 -1.92
CA LYS A 260 13.37 15.00 -0.74
C LYS A 260 12.30 15.51 0.22
N LEU A 261 12.30 16.82 0.50
CA LEU A 261 11.28 17.45 1.35
C LEU A 261 9.87 17.30 0.76
N LEU A 262 9.71 17.52 -0.55
CA LEU A 262 8.43 17.38 -1.25
C LEU A 262 7.87 15.95 -1.10
N PHE A 263 8.70 14.93 -1.29
CA PHE A 263 8.29 13.53 -1.11
C PHE A 263 8.01 13.17 0.35
N ASP A 264 8.82 13.64 1.27
CA ASP A 264 8.58 13.43 2.71
C ASP A 264 7.25 14.06 3.13
N ASP A 265 6.93 15.25 2.67
CA ASP A 265 5.67 15.94 2.96
C ASP A 265 4.47 15.25 2.29
N PHE A 266 4.60 14.80 1.05
CA PHE A 266 3.57 14.03 0.37
C PHE A 266 3.31 12.68 1.06
N ARG A 267 4.37 11.90 1.31
CA ARG A 267 4.27 10.56 1.91
C ARG A 267 3.80 10.57 3.35
N SER A 268 4.05 11.66 4.09
CA SER A 268 3.59 11.85 5.47
C SER A 268 2.22 12.52 5.59
N GLY A 269 1.61 12.97 4.49
CA GLY A 269 0.29 13.61 4.48
C GLY A 269 0.29 15.10 4.81
N LYS A 270 1.45 15.77 4.85
CA LYS A 270 1.54 17.21 5.09
C LYS A 270 1.04 18.06 3.92
N LEU A 271 0.86 17.46 2.74
CA LEU A 271 0.16 18.06 1.60
C LEU A 271 -1.36 17.81 1.63
N GLY A 272 -1.88 17.34 2.77
CA GLY A 272 -3.25 16.93 2.94
C GLY A 272 -3.53 15.49 2.47
N ARG A 273 -4.80 15.09 2.54
CA ARG A 273 -5.24 13.77 2.05
C ARG A 273 -5.27 13.76 0.53
N VAL A 274 -4.57 12.82 -0.09
CA VAL A 274 -4.42 12.74 -1.55
C VAL A 274 -4.69 11.31 -2.01
N SER A 275 -5.63 11.14 -2.95
CA SER A 275 -5.88 9.87 -3.64
C SER A 275 -5.36 9.96 -5.07
N LEU A 276 -4.50 9.03 -5.46
CA LEU A 276 -3.89 8.94 -6.80
C LEU A 276 -4.77 8.19 -7.79
N GLU A 277 -5.80 7.49 -7.29
CA GLU A 277 -6.76 6.72 -8.07
C GLU A 277 -8.18 6.94 -7.59
N ARG A 278 -9.13 6.80 -8.52
CA ARG A 278 -10.57 6.86 -8.27
C ARG A 278 -11.26 5.65 -8.86
N PRO A 279 -12.34 5.10 -8.23
CA PRO A 279 -13.05 3.92 -8.74
C PRO A 279 -13.65 4.10 -10.13
N GLU A 280 -14.04 5.32 -10.51
CA GLU A 280 -14.63 5.62 -11.82
C GLU A 280 -13.63 5.46 -12.98
N GLN A 281 -12.33 5.33 -12.66
CA GLN A 281 -11.23 5.12 -13.61
C GLN A 281 -10.77 3.65 -13.68
N ALA A 282 -11.50 2.74 -13.03
CA ALA A 282 -11.11 1.35 -12.76
C ALA A 282 -11.69 0.34 -13.77
#